data_43b65530da729366925a93f28e756baf
#
_entry.id   43b65530da729366925a93f28e756baf
#
_cell.length_a   1.000
_cell.length_b   1.000
_cell.length_c   1.000
_cell.angle_alpha   90.00
_cell.angle_beta   90.00
_cell.angle_gamma   90.00
#
_symmetry.space_group_name_H-M   'P 1'
#
loop_
_entity.id
_entity.type
_entity.pdbx_description
1 polymer ?
#
loop_
_entity_poly.entity_id
_entity_poly.type
_entity_poly.pdbx_seq_one_letter_code
_entity_poly.pdbx_strand_id
1 'polypeptide(L)'
;MVDFPAQTQKLPPILRLGCLVGVVLLFAVMTPACVQRIEAGHVGIRIKLAGSARGVQNAPLVTGWVFFNPLSETIVEFPVNVQNVVWTKDANEGSPVDESITFASSEGVTVNADVGLAFHIDGQKAPRLYARFRESDVNVLAHGYVRNVVREALGEVASTMPVQEIYGAGKTRLIREAQRIVSEKLTPDGFVIDQLTFASALRLPPNVVDAINRAIEATQSAIQAENRVRQIRAEAEQAVAEARGQAEAARQRAGGDADAMLIRARSEAQANEIIRLSMTAEVLQYRMLEKWDGQLPVVSGGNVPMLTMDTSRFLNIPEAE
;
A
#
# COMPACT_ATOMS: atom_id res chain seq x y z
N MET A 1 19.51 -38.02 97.05
CA MET A 1 18.98 -38.54 95.79
C MET A 1 17.48 -38.46 95.90
N VAL A 2 16.89 -37.32 95.39
CA VAL A 2 15.45 -37.04 95.49
C VAL A 2 14.88 -37.28 94.09
N ASP A 3 14.10 -38.36 93.90
CA ASP A 3 13.38 -38.69 92.67
C ASP A 3 12.14 -37.76 92.56
N PHE A 4 12.11 -36.93 91.53
CA PHE A 4 10.89 -36.20 91.16
C PHE A 4 10.11 -37.06 90.17
N PRO A 5 8.86 -37.46 90.49
CA PRO A 5 8.04 -38.19 89.49
C PRO A 5 7.58 -37.21 88.38
N ALA A 6 7.90 -37.49 87.16
CA ALA A 6 7.37 -36.82 86.01
C ALA A 6 5.85 -37.07 85.90
N GLN A 7 5.03 -36.16 86.43
CA GLN A 7 3.58 -36.17 86.21
C GLN A 7 3.29 -35.74 84.79
N THR A 8 3.07 -36.66 83.89
CA THR A 8 2.45 -36.44 82.59
C THR A 8 0.96 -36.09 82.81
N GLN A 9 0.63 -34.78 82.97
CA GLN A 9 -0.76 -34.37 83.01
C GLN A 9 -1.40 -34.61 81.64
N LYS A 10 -2.23 -35.70 81.59
CA LYS A 10 -3.06 -36.01 80.44
C LYS A 10 -4.16 -34.90 80.34
N LEU A 11 -4.04 -33.99 79.43
CA LEU A 11 -5.08 -32.99 79.11
C LEU A 11 -6.44 -33.67 78.94
N PRO A 12 -7.53 -33.07 79.51
CA PRO A 12 -8.88 -33.64 79.40
C PRO A 12 -9.30 -33.75 77.94
N PRO A 13 -10.11 -34.79 77.58
CA PRO A 13 -10.45 -35.06 76.18
C PRO A 13 -11.15 -33.88 75.46
N ILE A 14 -11.88 -33.04 76.18
CA ILE A 14 -12.54 -31.82 75.69
C ILE A 14 -11.51 -30.77 75.23
N LEU A 15 -10.42 -30.61 75.99
CA LEU A 15 -9.36 -29.67 75.66
C LEU A 15 -8.53 -30.16 74.43
N ARG A 16 -8.39 -31.48 74.28
CA ARG A 16 -7.77 -32.09 73.10
C ARG A 16 -8.62 -31.92 71.85
N LEU A 17 -9.96 -32.04 71.98
CA LEU A 17 -10.89 -31.85 70.88
C LEU A 17 -10.91 -30.35 70.47
N GLY A 18 -10.91 -29.44 71.44
CA GLY A 18 -10.84 -27.99 71.18
C GLY A 18 -9.54 -27.57 70.51
N CYS A 19 -8.38 -28.13 70.92
CA CYS A 19 -7.11 -27.91 70.20
C CYS A 19 -7.12 -28.46 68.78
N LEU A 20 -7.69 -29.67 68.55
CA LEU A 20 -7.81 -30.26 67.24
C LEU A 20 -8.71 -29.43 66.32
N VAL A 21 -9.87 -28.96 66.80
CA VAL A 21 -10.78 -28.07 66.07
C VAL A 21 -10.09 -26.74 65.80
N GLY A 22 -9.37 -26.17 66.75
CA GLY A 22 -8.61 -24.91 66.57
C GLY A 22 -7.51 -25.06 65.50
N VAL A 23 -6.77 -26.17 65.50
CA VAL A 23 -5.74 -26.47 64.50
C VAL A 23 -6.36 -26.68 63.11
N VAL A 24 -7.49 -27.39 63.00
CA VAL A 24 -8.21 -27.56 61.73
C VAL A 24 -8.75 -26.24 61.17
N LEU A 25 -9.32 -25.38 62.06
CA LEU A 25 -9.76 -24.07 61.67
C LEU A 25 -8.60 -23.17 61.24
N LEU A 26 -7.47 -23.21 61.95
CA LEU A 26 -6.27 -22.46 61.60
C LEU A 26 -5.74 -22.92 60.24
N PHE A 27 -5.73 -24.27 59.96
CA PHE A 27 -5.35 -24.82 58.69
C PHE A 27 -6.33 -24.42 57.58
N ALA A 28 -7.64 -24.44 57.85
CA ALA A 28 -8.67 -24.06 56.85
C ALA A 28 -8.61 -22.57 56.49
N VAL A 29 -8.20 -21.71 57.41
CA VAL A 29 -7.99 -20.27 57.15
C VAL A 29 -6.65 -20.00 56.46
N MET A 30 -5.62 -20.79 56.71
CA MET A 30 -4.29 -20.65 56.11
C MET A 30 -4.17 -21.24 54.73
N THR A 31 -4.96 -22.25 54.33
CA THR A 31 -4.88 -22.89 53.04
C THR A 31 -5.16 -21.96 51.84
N PRO A 32 -6.18 -21.08 51.83
CA PRO A 32 -6.41 -20.16 50.72
C PRO A 32 -5.30 -19.10 50.59
N ALA A 33 -4.57 -18.75 51.65
CA ALA A 33 -3.48 -17.78 51.58
C ALA A 33 -2.20 -18.31 50.95
N CYS A 34 -2.05 -19.64 50.80
CA CYS A 34 -0.85 -20.31 50.26
C CYS A 34 -0.99 -20.65 48.74
N VAL A 35 -2.12 -20.35 48.11
CA VAL A 35 -2.44 -20.71 46.75
C VAL A 35 -2.94 -19.49 45.97
N GLN A 36 -2.33 -19.21 44.86
CA GLN A 36 -2.77 -18.16 43.93
C GLN A 36 -3.03 -18.76 42.55
N ARG A 37 -4.10 -18.33 41.90
CA ARG A 37 -4.42 -18.72 40.53
C ARG A 37 -3.96 -17.62 39.61
N ILE A 38 -3.07 -17.94 38.68
CA ILE A 38 -2.63 -17.07 37.60
C ILE A 38 -3.60 -17.24 36.44
N GLU A 39 -4.24 -16.15 36.02
CA GLU A 39 -5.21 -16.16 34.94
C GLU A 39 -4.56 -16.34 33.55
N ALA A 40 -5.36 -16.78 32.59
CA ALA A 40 -4.92 -16.87 31.19
C ALA A 40 -4.56 -15.47 30.68
N GLY A 41 -3.44 -15.35 29.96
CA GLY A 41 -2.92 -14.05 29.49
C GLY A 41 -2.09 -13.29 30.52
N HIS A 42 -1.86 -13.90 31.72
CA HIS A 42 -0.96 -13.35 32.74
C HIS A 42 0.19 -14.32 33.02
N VAL A 43 1.28 -13.76 33.52
CA VAL A 43 2.44 -14.48 34.00
C VAL A 43 2.69 -14.10 35.45
N GLY A 44 2.90 -15.08 36.31
CA GLY A 44 3.25 -14.83 37.71
C GLY A 44 4.74 -14.58 37.87
N ILE A 45 5.07 -13.50 38.56
CA ILE A 45 6.45 -13.17 38.95
C ILE A 45 6.61 -13.47 40.42
N ARG A 46 7.44 -14.46 40.74
CA ARG A 46 7.75 -14.84 42.10
C ARG A 46 8.83 -13.95 42.72
N ILE A 47 8.53 -13.30 43.82
CA ILE A 47 9.46 -12.44 44.57
C ILE A 47 9.74 -13.13 45.89
N LYS A 48 10.98 -13.49 46.15
CA LYS A 48 11.41 -14.03 47.47
C LYS A 48 11.79 -12.88 48.39
N LEU A 49 11.11 -12.83 49.55
CA LEU A 49 11.33 -11.85 50.59
C LEU A 49 12.37 -12.30 51.63
N ALA A 50 12.56 -13.62 51.77
CA ALA A 50 13.44 -14.19 52.77
C ALA A 50 14.40 -15.26 52.12
N GLY A 51 15.50 -15.55 52.81
CA GLY A 51 16.50 -16.53 52.37
C GLY A 51 17.68 -15.94 51.60
N SER A 52 18.57 -16.81 51.12
CA SER A 52 19.79 -16.44 50.39
C SER A 52 19.52 -15.97 48.96
N ALA A 53 18.39 -16.37 48.35
CA ALA A 53 17.99 -16.00 46.98
C ALA A 53 16.89 -14.94 46.94
N ARG A 54 17.03 -13.91 47.80
CA ARG A 54 16.06 -12.80 47.87
C ARG A 54 15.98 -12.02 46.57
N GLY A 55 14.76 -11.56 46.20
CA GLY A 55 14.51 -10.75 45.03
C GLY A 55 13.60 -11.41 43.98
N VAL A 56 13.46 -10.77 42.84
CA VAL A 56 12.68 -11.25 41.71
C VAL A 56 13.33 -12.49 41.12
N GLN A 57 12.57 -13.57 40.99
CA GLN A 57 13.06 -14.81 40.37
C GLN A 57 12.96 -14.68 38.84
N ASN A 58 13.99 -15.12 38.12
CA ASN A 58 14.08 -14.99 36.67
C ASN A 58 13.15 -15.94 35.89
N ALA A 59 12.59 -16.96 36.56
CA ALA A 59 11.69 -17.91 35.92
C ALA A 59 10.24 -17.45 36.08
N PRO A 60 9.52 -17.13 34.99
CA PRO A 60 8.10 -16.77 35.06
C PRO A 60 7.28 -18.02 35.42
N LEU A 61 6.21 -17.81 36.19
CA LEU A 61 5.21 -18.81 36.51
C LEU A 61 4.15 -18.85 35.41
N VAL A 62 3.91 -20.02 34.87
CA VAL A 62 2.87 -20.19 33.85
C VAL A 62 1.46 -20.16 34.45
N THR A 63 0.46 -19.96 33.59
CA THR A 63 -0.97 -19.99 33.95
C THR A 63 -1.35 -21.24 34.76
N GLY A 64 -2.14 -21.05 35.81
CA GLY A 64 -2.66 -22.15 36.64
C GLY A 64 -2.55 -21.86 38.12
N TRP A 65 -2.68 -22.93 38.92
CA TRP A 65 -2.57 -22.86 40.37
C TRP A 65 -1.11 -22.91 40.80
N VAL A 66 -0.67 -21.91 41.58
CA VAL A 66 0.69 -21.83 42.10
C VAL A 66 0.64 -21.85 43.60
N PHE A 67 1.45 -22.73 44.18
CA PHE A 67 1.64 -22.82 45.62
C PHE A 67 2.84 -21.97 46.03
N PHE A 68 2.68 -21.16 47.05
CA PHE A 68 3.75 -20.30 47.61
C PHE A 68 3.58 -20.14 49.09
N ASN A 69 4.64 -19.71 49.77
CA ASN A 69 4.60 -19.38 51.19
C ASN A 69 4.43 -17.86 51.37
N PRO A 70 3.26 -17.39 51.81
CA PRO A 70 2.99 -15.96 51.92
C PRO A 70 3.89 -15.21 52.92
N LEU A 71 4.57 -15.91 53.83
CA LEU A 71 5.52 -15.33 54.78
C LEU A 71 6.88 -15.03 54.15
N SER A 72 7.26 -15.75 53.09
CA SER A 72 8.59 -15.65 52.48
C SER A 72 8.58 -15.30 51.01
N GLU A 73 7.42 -15.38 50.34
CA GLU A 73 7.28 -15.16 48.95
C GLU A 73 6.04 -14.32 48.60
N THR A 74 6.09 -13.53 47.53
CA THR A 74 4.96 -12.82 46.95
C THR A 74 4.92 -13.12 45.47
N ILE A 75 3.72 -13.29 44.92
CA ILE A 75 3.51 -13.46 43.48
C ILE A 75 2.83 -12.19 42.97
N VAL A 76 3.42 -11.60 41.95
CA VAL A 76 2.85 -10.44 41.22
C VAL A 76 2.42 -10.96 39.84
N GLU A 77 1.15 -10.72 39.50
CA GLU A 77 0.63 -11.06 38.16
C GLU A 77 0.96 -9.94 37.20
N PHE A 78 1.41 -10.35 36.02
CA PHE A 78 1.82 -9.43 34.97
C PHE A 78 1.12 -9.80 33.67
N PRO A 79 0.33 -8.89 33.03
CA PRO A 79 -0.37 -9.17 31.81
C PRO A 79 0.62 -9.31 30.64
N VAL A 80 0.47 -10.37 29.87
CA VAL A 80 1.27 -10.67 28.66
C VAL A 80 0.39 -10.72 27.40
N ASN A 81 -0.90 -10.48 27.55
CA ASN A 81 -1.82 -10.31 26.42
C ASN A 81 -1.55 -9.00 25.70
N VAL A 82 -2.04 -8.89 24.46
CA VAL A 82 -1.90 -7.67 23.65
C VAL A 82 -2.66 -6.51 24.33
N GLN A 83 -1.93 -5.44 24.57
CA GLN A 83 -2.42 -4.18 25.10
C GLN A 83 -2.53 -3.16 23.98
N ASN A 84 -3.65 -2.42 23.94
CA ASN A 84 -3.86 -1.31 23.03
C ASN A 84 -3.93 -0.01 23.83
N VAL A 85 -3.04 0.91 23.53
CA VAL A 85 -2.99 2.22 24.16
C VAL A 85 -3.07 3.29 23.07
N VAL A 86 -3.86 4.33 23.33
CA VAL A 86 -3.98 5.48 22.44
C VAL A 86 -3.62 6.74 23.22
N TRP A 87 -2.64 7.47 22.71
CA TRP A 87 -2.25 8.79 23.23
C TRP A 87 -2.85 9.86 22.33
N THR A 88 -3.94 10.44 22.78
CA THR A 88 -4.76 11.38 22.03
C THR A 88 -5.03 12.64 22.82
N LYS A 89 -5.44 13.68 22.11
CA LYS A 89 -5.98 14.89 22.72
C LYS A 89 -7.45 14.74 23.12
N ASP A 90 -8.16 13.79 22.54
CA ASP A 90 -9.59 13.58 22.82
C ASP A 90 -9.76 12.92 24.19
N ALA A 91 -10.39 13.64 25.11
CA ALA A 91 -10.66 13.15 26.45
C ALA A 91 -11.66 11.96 26.53
N ASN A 92 -12.36 11.66 25.42
CA ASN A 92 -13.25 10.52 25.31
C ASN A 92 -12.53 9.23 24.85
N GLU A 93 -11.31 9.37 24.34
CA GLU A 93 -10.47 8.24 23.91
C GLU A 93 -9.18 8.20 24.74
N GLY A 94 -9.03 7.21 25.60
CA GLY A 94 -7.82 7.05 26.42
C GLY A 94 -7.87 7.79 27.75
N SER A 95 -6.99 8.76 27.96
CA SER A 95 -6.85 9.54 29.19
C SER A 95 -7.67 10.85 29.15
N PRO A 96 -8.21 11.33 30.27
CA PRO A 96 -8.87 12.64 30.33
C PRO A 96 -7.92 13.84 30.14
N VAL A 97 -6.62 13.60 30.06
CA VAL A 97 -5.58 14.62 29.83
C VAL A 97 -5.08 14.52 28.36
N ASP A 98 -4.71 15.65 27.77
CA ASP A 98 -4.06 15.69 26.47
C ASP A 98 -2.73 14.91 26.49
N GLU A 99 -2.72 13.74 25.93
CA GLU A 99 -1.54 12.87 25.83
C GLU A 99 -0.96 12.82 24.41
N SER A 100 -1.45 13.65 23.49
CA SER A 100 -0.93 13.70 22.13
C SER A 100 0.59 13.86 22.10
N ILE A 101 1.22 13.28 21.11
CA ILE A 101 2.67 13.31 20.96
C ILE A 101 3.05 14.50 20.08
N THR A 102 3.91 15.34 20.61
CA THR A 102 4.43 16.53 19.93
C THR A 102 5.87 16.26 19.48
N PHE A 103 6.15 16.54 18.21
CA PHE A 103 7.49 16.47 17.64
C PHE A 103 7.69 17.59 16.61
N ALA A 104 8.94 17.81 16.14
CA ALA A 104 9.27 18.86 15.20
C ALA A 104 9.80 18.29 13.88
N SER A 105 9.46 18.92 12.74
CA SER A 105 10.04 18.62 11.43
C SER A 105 11.48 19.13 11.31
N SER A 106 12.16 18.80 10.20
CA SER A 106 13.50 19.32 9.88
C SER A 106 13.57 20.84 9.79
N GLU A 107 12.43 21.49 9.53
CA GLU A 107 12.28 22.93 9.43
C GLU A 107 11.92 23.58 10.79
N GLY A 108 11.81 22.80 11.86
CA GLY A 108 11.43 23.26 13.18
C GLY A 108 9.92 23.50 13.38
N VAL A 109 9.09 23.02 12.43
CA VAL A 109 7.63 23.12 12.56
C VAL A 109 7.14 22.07 13.55
N THR A 110 6.37 22.54 14.56
CA THR A 110 5.75 21.67 15.56
C THR A 110 4.56 20.93 14.98
N VAL A 111 4.55 19.61 15.14
CA VAL A 111 3.47 18.70 14.72
C VAL A 111 2.94 18.00 15.96
N ASN A 112 1.63 17.99 16.14
CA ASN A 112 0.94 17.20 17.17
C ASN A 112 0.24 16.01 16.49
N ALA A 113 0.45 14.82 17.06
CA ALA A 113 -0.11 13.58 16.56
C ALA A 113 -0.78 12.79 17.66
N ASP A 114 -1.91 12.20 17.33
CA ASP A 114 -2.52 11.15 18.15
C ASP A 114 -1.98 9.82 17.67
N VAL A 115 -1.47 9.02 18.61
CA VAL A 115 -0.74 7.79 18.29
C VAL A 115 -1.34 6.61 19.02
N GLY A 116 -1.65 5.57 18.27
CA GLY A 116 -2.07 4.27 18.80
C GLY A 116 -0.93 3.28 18.78
N LEU A 117 -0.77 2.54 19.85
CA LEU A 117 0.23 1.49 20.02
C LEU A 117 -0.44 0.20 20.47
N ALA A 118 -0.23 -0.87 19.68
CA ALA A 118 -0.51 -2.25 20.10
C ALA A 118 0.80 -2.93 20.44
N PHE A 119 0.89 -3.50 21.63
CA PHE A 119 2.07 -4.20 22.09
C PHE A 119 1.70 -5.29 23.08
N HIS A 120 2.60 -6.21 23.30
CA HIS A 120 2.51 -7.19 24.38
C HIS A 120 3.87 -7.37 25.06
N ILE A 121 3.87 -8.03 26.21
CA ILE A 121 5.09 -8.28 26.97
C ILE A 121 5.51 -9.73 26.77
N ASP A 122 6.79 -9.93 26.46
CA ASP A 122 7.40 -11.25 26.40
C ASP A 122 7.38 -11.86 27.84
N GLY A 123 6.57 -12.89 28.04
CA GLY A 123 6.42 -13.55 29.33
C GLY A 123 7.74 -14.05 29.93
N GLN A 124 8.73 -14.38 29.11
CA GLN A 124 10.04 -14.81 29.58
C GLN A 124 10.87 -13.66 30.14
N LYS A 125 10.63 -12.44 29.65
CA LYS A 125 11.33 -11.23 30.07
C LYS A 125 10.56 -10.43 31.13
N ALA A 126 9.30 -10.76 31.41
CA ALA A 126 8.46 -10.08 32.40
C ALA A 126 9.11 -9.95 33.79
N PRO A 127 9.79 -10.97 34.34
CA PRO A 127 10.49 -10.82 35.62
C PRO A 127 11.61 -9.77 35.59
N ARG A 128 12.32 -9.66 34.49
CA ARG A 128 13.38 -8.66 34.29
C ARG A 128 12.80 -7.25 34.17
N LEU A 129 11.69 -7.13 33.41
CA LEU A 129 10.95 -5.87 33.25
C LEU A 129 10.49 -5.37 34.65
N TYR A 130 9.85 -6.24 35.43
CA TYR A 130 9.41 -5.93 36.79
C TYR A 130 10.58 -5.56 37.73
N ALA A 131 11.70 -6.27 37.62
CA ALA A 131 12.88 -5.96 38.41
C ALA A 131 13.45 -4.56 38.15
N ARG A 132 13.33 -4.09 36.88
CA ARG A 132 13.81 -2.78 36.45
C ARG A 132 12.88 -1.64 36.86
N PHE A 133 11.57 -1.78 36.61
CA PHE A 133 10.61 -0.70 36.81
C PHE A 133 9.88 -0.77 38.15
N ARG A 134 9.80 -1.92 38.79
CA ARG A 134 9.06 -2.17 40.04
C ARG A 134 7.58 -1.81 39.95
N GLU A 135 7.03 -1.81 38.76
CA GLU A 135 5.64 -1.49 38.45
C GLU A 135 4.97 -2.73 37.85
N SER A 136 3.79 -3.06 38.30
CA SER A 136 2.98 -4.19 37.83
C SER A 136 1.88 -3.74 36.85
N ASP A 137 1.49 -2.46 36.91
CA ASP A 137 0.51 -1.91 36.01
C ASP A 137 1.18 -1.50 34.67
N VAL A 138 0.87 -2.27 33.65
CA VAL A 138 1.39 -2.03 32.29
C VAL A 138 0.90 -0.71 31.71
N ASN A 139 -0.28 -0.22 32.12
CA ASN A 139 -0.77 1.08 31.68
C ASN A 139 0.12 2.22 32.17
N VAL A 140 0.56 2.17 33.43
CA VAL A 140 1.50 3.15 33.98
C VAL A 140 2.80 3.17 33.18
N LEU A 141 3.32 1.99 32.83
CA LEU A 141 4.53 1.86 32.00
C LEU A 141 4.29 2.39 30.58
N ALA A 142 3.12 2.13 30.01
CA ALA A 142 2.76 2.57 28.65
C ALA A 142 2.63 4.11 28.58
N HIS A 143 1.93 4.73 29.52
CA HIS A 143 1.75 6.18 29.55
C HIS A 143 3.00 6.95 29.99
N GLY A 144 3.88 6.30 30.72
CA GLY A 144 5.16 6.89 31.17
C GLY A 144 6.32 6.59 30.22
N TYR A 145 6.91 5.42 30.38
CA TYR A 145 8.15 5.04 29.72
C TYR A 145 7.99 4.83 28.21
N VAL A 146 7.01 3.99 27.81
CA VAL A 146 6.82 3.64 26.41
C VAL A 146 6.44 4.87 25.57
N ARG A 147 5.55 5.71 26.08
CA ARG A 147 5.17 6.99 25.44
C ARG A 147 6.37 7.90 25.16
N ASN A 148 7.29 7.99 26.11
CA ASN A 148 8.49 8.80 25.96
C ASN A 148 9.42 8.24 24.87
N VAL A 149 9.58 6.92 24.81
CA VAL A 149 10.38 6.25 23.75
C VAL A 149 9.74 6.46 22.37
N VAL A 150 8.40 6.37 22.27
CA VAL A 150 7.69 6.64 21.02
C VAL A 150 7.83 8.11 20.61
N ARG A 151 7.74 9.06 21.55
CA ARG A 151 7.96 10.49 21.28
C ARG A 151 9.37 10.75 20.76
N GLU A 152 10.37 10.14 21.39
CA GLU A 152 11.77 10.25 20.98
C GLU A 152 11.98 9.70 19.56
N ALA A 153 11.46 8.51 19.28
CA ALA A 153 11.59 7.89 17.97
C ALA A 153 10.89 8.69 16.84
N LEU A 154 9.66 9.19 17.12
CA LEU A 154 8.97 10.08 16.19
C LEU A 154 9.74 11.37 15.94
N GLY A 155 10.28 11.98 17.00
CA GLY A 155 11.11 13.18 16.91
C GLY A 155 12.40 12.96 16.12
N GLU A 156 13.07 11.84 16.33
CA GLU A 156 14.30 11.46 15.63
C GLU A 156 14.05 11.36 14.11
N VAL A 157 13.03 10.61 13.70
CA VAL A 157 12.71 10.45 12.27
C VAL A 157 12.16 11.75 11.67
N ALA A 158 11.24 12.43 12.36
CA ALA A 158 10.62 13.67 11.87
C ALA A 158 11.64 14.80 11.67
N SER A 159 12.69 14.86 12.49
CA SER A 159 13.76 15.86 12.37
C SER A 159 14.54 15.77 11.05
N THR A 160 14.43 14.65 10.34
CA THR A 160 15.06 14.43 9.03
C THR A 160 14.13 14.68 7.86
N MET A 161 12.84 14.93 8.11
CA MET A 161 11.80 15.03 7.10
C MET A 161 11.21 16.45 7.04
N PRO A 162 10.98 17.02 5.83
CA PRO A 162 10.26 18.28 5.69
C PRO A 162 8.78 18.11 6.07
N VAL A 163 8.17 19.18 6.58
CA VAL A 163 6.78 19.15 7.08
C VAL A 163 5.78 18.74 6.00
N GLN A 164 6.02 19.12 4.74
CA GLN A 164 5.16 18.73 3.62
C GLN A 164 5.17 17.22 3.37
N GLU A 165 6.32 16.57 3.54
CA GLU A 165 6.44 15.11 3.42
C GLU A 165 5.75 14.41 4.59
N ILE A 166 5.93 14.91 5.82
CA ILE A 166 5.28 14.38 7.03
C ILE A 166 3.76 14.45 6.92
N TYR A 167 3.22 15.57 6.42
CA TYR A 167 1.78 15.77 6.25
C TYR A 167 1.21 14.98 5.08
N GLY A 168 2.00 14.71 4.04
CA GLY A 168 1.63 14.04 2.81
C GLY A 168 1.98 12.55 2.77
N ALA A 169 2.62 12.15 1.68
CA ALA A 169 2.93 10.75 1.36
C ALA A 169 3.97 10.11 2.28
N GLY A 170 4.81 10.90 2.94
CA GLY A 170 5.85 10.42 3.84
C GLY A 170 5.35 9.95 5.20
N LYS A 171 4.06 10.19 5.54
CA LYS A 171 3.44 9.76 6.80
C LYS A 171 3.66 8.27 7.09
N THR A 172 3.51 7.42 6.08
CA THR A 172 3.71 5.97 6.20
C THR A 172 5.17 5.61 6.45
N ARG A 173 6.10 6.35 5.86
CA ARG A 173 7.54 6.15 6.09
C ARG A 173 7.91 6.55 7.53
N LEU A 174 7.42 7.70 7.98
CA LEU A 174 7.64 8.20 9.34
C LEU A 174 7.22 7.18 10.39
N ILE A 175 5.98 6.66 10.31
CA ILE A 175 5.47 5.73 11.33
C ILE A 175 6.19 4.38 11.30
N ARG A 176 6.53 3.88 10.12
CA ARG A 176 7.26 2.61 9.96
C ARG A 176 8.67 2.69 10.55
N GLU A 177 9.38 3.77 10.27
CA GLU A 177 10.73 3.96 10.78
C GLU A 177 10.73 4.22 12.29
N ALA A 178 9.76 4.99 12.78
CA ALA A 178 9.55 5.16 14.21
C ALA A 178 9.23 3.82 14.90
N GLN A 179 8.38 2.97 14.33
CA GLN A 179 8.10 1.63 14.86
C GLN A 179 9.37 0.78 14.94
N ARG A 180 10.24 0.83 13.95
CA ARG A 180 11.51 0.11 13.95
C ARG A 180 12.39 0.55 15.12
N ILE A 181 12.56 1.87 15.31
CA ILE A 181 13.36 2.44 16.41
C ILE A 181 12.76 2.08 17.77
N VAL A 182 11.43 2.21 17.92
CA VAL A 182 10.72 1.86 19.16
C VAL A 182 10.92 0.38 19.47
N SER A 183 10.76 -0.50 18.50
CA SER A 183 10.97 -1.94 18.66
C SER A 183 12.42 -2.23 19.09
N GLU A 184 13.40 -1.60 18.45
CA GLU A 184 14.82 -1.79 18.76
C GLU A 184 15.15 -1.36 20.20
N LYS A 185 14.56 -0.24 20.68
CA LYS A 185 14.79 0.28 22.03
C LYS A 185 14.05 -0.51 23.10
N LEU A 186 12.85 -1.01 22.83
CA LEU A 186 11.97 -1.63 23.82
C LEU A 186 12.08 -3.15 23.91
N THR A 187 12.51 -3.84 22.84
CA THR A 187 12.68 -5.30 22.82
C THR A 187 13.66 -5.84 23.88
N PRO A 188 14.79 -5.16 24.20
CA PRO A 188 15.66 -5.58 25.28
C PRO A 188 14.99 -5.56 26.64
N ASP A 189 14.03 -4.68 26.86
CA ASP A 189 13.27 -4.55 28.10
C ASP A 189 12.11 -5.55 28.21
N GLY A 190 11.77 -6.22 27.13
CA GLY A 190 10.72 -7.25 27.09
C GLY A 190 9.40 -6.81 26.47
N PHE A 191 9.32 -5.61 25.92
CA PHE A 191 8.18 -5.19 25.12
C PHE A 191 8.31 -5.70 23.69
N VAL A 192 7.23 -6.22 23.14
CA VAL A 192 7.10 -6.58 21.73
C VAL A 192 6.06 -5.66 21.10
N ILE A 193 6.48 -4.91 20.11
CA ILE A 193 5.63 -3.94 19.45
C ILE A 193 4.96 -4.63 18.24
N ASP A 194 3.64 -4.80 18.33
CA ASP A 194 2.85 -5.40 17.27
C ASP A 194 2.54 -4.36 16.19
N GLN A 195 2.06 -3.19 16.60
CA GLN A 195 1.66 -2.14 15.66
C GLN A 195 1.81 -0.74 16.27
N LEU A 196 2.33 0.20 15.48
CA LEU A 196 2.34 1.63 15.76
C LEU A 196 1.60 2.36 14.64
N THR A 197 0.62 3.20 15.00
CA THR A 197 -0.22 3.90 14.03
C THR A 197 -0.51 5.33 14.47
N PHE A 198 -0.86 6.19 13.52
CA PHE A 198 -1.51 7.46 13.85
C PHE A 198 -3.01 7.22 13.99
N ALA A 199 -3.57 7.57 15.15
CA ALA A 199 -4.99 7.39 15.44
C ALA A 199 -5.85 8.45 14.75
N SER A 200 -5.29 9.66 14.52
CA SER A 200 -5.99 10.76 13.86
C SER A 200 -5.12 11.47 12.82
N ALA A 201 -5.68 12.51 12.19
CA ALA A 201 -4.92 13.41 11.33
C ALA A 201 -3.88 14.19 12.12
N LEU A 202 -2.71 14.43 11.52
CA LEU A 202 -1.67 15.25 12.10
C LEU A 202 -2.16 16.70 12.24
N ARG A 203 -1.91 17.32 13.38
CA ARG A 203 -2.27 18.71 13.67
C ARG A 203 -1.05 19.60 13.54
N LEU A 204 -1.14 20.58 12.66
CA LEU A 204 -0.12 21.61 12.42
C LEU A 204 -0.68 22.99 12.76
N PRO A 205 0.18 24.00 12.96
CA PRO A 205 -0.26 25.38 13.04
C PRO A 205 -1.01 25.84 11.78
N PRO A 206 -2.10 26.60 11.89
CA PRO A 206 -2.93 26.97 10.73
C PRO A 206 -2.17 27.66 9.60
N ASN A 207 -1.23 28.55 9.91
CA ASN A 207 -0.38 29.23 8.93
C ASN A 207 0.49 28.28 8.11
N VAL A 208 0.90 27.15 8.67
CA VAL A 208 1.67 26.12 7.98
C VAL A 208 0.76 25.32 7.07
N VAL A 209 -0.44 24.95 7.53
CA VAL A 209 -1.45 24.28 6.69
C VAL A 209 -1.78 25.11 5.46
N ASP A 210 -2.01 26.45 5.64
CA ASP A 210 -2.28 27.36 4.54
C ASP A 210 -1.10 27.47 3.56
N ALA A 211 0.13 27.44 4.06
CA ALA A 211 1.33 27.43 3.22
C ALA A 211 1.46 26.13 2.41
N ILE A 212 1.20 24.99 3.04
CA ILE A 212 1.20 23.68 2.38
C ILE A 212 0.12 23.62 1.29
N ASN A 213 -1.10 24.08 1.59
CA ASN A 213 -2.19 24.09 0.63
C ASN A 213 -1.85 24.94 -0.61
N ARG A 214 -1.29 26.14 -0.40
CA ARG A 214 -0.83 26.99 -1.52
C ARG A 214 0.28 26.32 -2.35
N ALA A 215 1.21 25.64 -1.70
CA ALA A 215 2.26 24.90 -2.40
C ALA A 215 1.71 23.72 -3.22
N ILE A 216 0.72 23.01 -2.66
CA ILE A 216 0.01 21.93 -3.38
C ILE A 216 -0.74 22.48 -4.58
N GLU A 217 -1.49 23.57 -4.45
CA GLU A 217 -2.20 24.25 -5.54
C GLU A 217 -1.24 24.69 -6.66
N ALA A 218 -0.11 25.30 -6.30
CA ALA A 218 0.91 25.70 -7.28
C ALA A 218 1.51 24.49 -8.00
N THR A 219 1.79 23.41 -7.28
CA THR A 219 2.30 22.15 -7.87
C THR A 219 1.27 21.53 -8.81
N GLN A 220 -0.01 21.47 -8.41
CA GLN A 220 -1.09 20.94 -9.25
C GLN A 220 -1.26 21.79 -10.53
N SER A 221 -1.19 23.11 -10.41
CA SER A 221 -1.26 24.01 -11.57
C SER A 221 -0.07 23.78 -12.52
N ALA A 222 1.12 23.60 -12.01
CA ALA A 222 2.31 23.29 -12.81
C ALA A 222 2.18 21.94 -13.54
N ILE A 223 1.70 20.89 -12.84
CA ILE A 223 1.44 19.57 -13.43
C ILE A 223 0.38 19.67 -14.53
N GLN A 224 -0.70 20.41 -14.31
CA GLN A 224 -1.74 20.61 -15.32
C GLN A 224 -1.18 21.33 -16.56
N ALA A 225 -0.35 22.38 -16.38
CA ALA A 225 0.30 23.08 -17.47
C ALA A 225 1.25 22.15 -18.26
N GLU A 226 2.05 21.35 -17.57
CA GLU A 226 2.93 20.36 -18.21
C GLU A 226 2.16 19.31 -19.00
N ASN A 227 1.09 18.76 -18.42
CA ASN A 227 0.22 17.80 -19.11
C ASN A 227 -0.41 18.40 -20.35
N ARG A 228 -0.85 19.67 -20.29
CA ARG A 228 -1.39 20.40 -21.45
C ARG A 228 -0.35 20.59 -22.56
N VAL A 229 0.88 20.95 -22.21
CA VAL A 229 1.97 21.03 -23.18
C VAL A 229 2.26 19.66 -23.80
N ARG A 230 2.26 18.61 -23.01
CA ARG A 230 2.46 17.23 -23.49
C ARG A 230 1.34 16.78 -24.43
N GLN A 231 0.08 17.12 -24.11
CA GLN A 231 -1.07 16.85 -24.95
C GLN A 231 -0.96 17.57 -26.30
N ILE A 232 -0.69 18.89 -26.29
CA ILE A 232 -0.54 19.69 -27.53
C ILE A 232 0.59 19.12 -28.41
N ARG A 233 1.70 18.71 -27.82
CA ARG A 233 2.79 18.06 -28.59
C ARG A 233 2.34 16.74 -29.23
N ALA A 234 1.65 15.90 -28.46
CA ALA A 234 1.14 14.64 -28.98
C ALA A 234 0.14 14.84 -30.12
N GLU A 235 -0.78 15.83 -29.99
CA GLU A 235 -1.73 16.21 -31.05
C GLU A 235 -1.01 16.74 -32.31
N ALA A 236 0.02 17.57 -32.14
CA ALA A 236 0.82 18.07 -33.26
C ALA A 236 1.61 16.94 -33.95
N GLU A 237 2.22 16.02 -33.21
CA GLU A 237 2.91 14.85 -33.75
C GLU A 237 1.95 13.93 -34.50
N GLN A 238 0.76 13.71 -33.99
CA GLN A 238 -0.30 12.95 -34.63
C GLN A 238 -0.72 13.60 -35.95
N ALA A 239 -0.98 14.91 -35.96
CA ALA A 239 -1.35 15.65 -37.15
C ALA A 239 -0.26 15.57 -38.25
N VAL A 240 1.02 15.68 -37.85
CA VAL A 240 2.14 15.51 -38.79
C VAL A 240 2.21 14.09 -39.32
N ALA A 241 2.01 13.08 -38.47
CA ALA A 241 2.02 11.66 -38.88
C ALA A 241 0.87 11.35 -39.85
N GLU A 242 -0.33 11.88 -39.57
CA GLU A 242 -1.50 11.75 -40.46
C GLU A 242 -1.26 12.41 -41.82
N ALA A 243 -0.75 13.65 -41.83
CA ALA A 243 -0.43 14.36 -43.08
C ALA A 243 0.63 13.62 -43.91
N ARG A 244 1.66 13.08 -43.27
CA ARG A 244 2.67 12.24 -43.96
C ARG A 244 2.06 10.96 -44.50
N GLY A 245 1.21 10.28 -43.73
CA GLY A 245 0.51 9.07 -44.17
C GLY A 245 -0.40 9.33 -45.37
N GLN A 246 -1.15 10.44 -45.33
CA GLN A 246 -1.99 10.83 -46.48
C GLN A 246 -1.18 11.17 -47.73
N ALA A 247 -0.08 11.92 -47.56
CA ALA A 247 0.81 12.25 -48.68
C ALA A 247 1.46 11.00 -49.30
N GLU A 248 1.90 10.09 -48.47
CA GLU A 248 2.46 8.81 -48.95
C GLU A 248 1.42 7.91 -49.63
N ALA A 249 0.21 7.82 -49.06
CA ALA A 249 -0.89 7.09 -49.69
C ALA A 249 -1.28 7.72 -51.04
N ALA A 250 -1.28 9.04 -51.18
CA ALA A 250 -1.54 9.72 -52.42
C ALA A 250 -0.44 9.44 -53.46
N ARG A 251 0.83 9.45 -53.07
CA ARG A 251 1.95 9.08 -53.94
C ARG A 251 1.86 7.62 -54.42
N GLN A 252 1.55 6.69 -53.55
CA GLN A 252 1.39 5.28 -53.88
C GLN A 252 0.23 5.03 -54.85
N ARG A 253 -0.91 5.74 -54.63
CA ARG A 253 -2.04 5.67 -55.56
C ARG A 253 -1.68 6.23 -56.92
N ALA A 254 -1.06 7.40 -56.99
CA ALA A 254 -0.64 8.00 -58.26
C ALA A 254 0.40 7.12 -59.02
N GLY A 255 1.33 6.51 -58.27
CA GLY A 255 2.27 5.55 -58.83
C GLY A 255 1.56 4.31 -59.38
N GLY A 256 0.63 3.75 -58.62
CA GLY A 256 -0.16 2.58 -59.05
C GLY A 256 -1.02 2.89 -60.29
N ASP A 257 -1.63 4.05 -60.37
CA ASP A 257 -2.42 4.50 -61.50
C ASP A 257 -1.54 4.69 -62.77
N ALA A 258 -0.36 5.30 -62.60
CA ALA A 258 0.60 5.45 -63.69
C ALA A 258 1.11 4.10 -64.22
N ASP A 259 1.45 3.16 -63.35
CA ASP A 259 1.85 1.80 -63.71
C ASP A 259 0.71 1.04 -64.40
N ALA A 260 -0.51 1.16 -63.91
CA ALA A 260 -1.70 0.57 -64.54
C ALA A 260 -1.93 1.14 -65.95
N MET A 261 -1.76 2.46 -66.16
CA MET A 261 -1.82 3.09 -67.49
C MET A 261 -0.74 2.56 -68.41
N LEU A 262 0.50 2.47 -67.93
CA LEU A 262 1.61 1.91 -68.73
C LEU A 262 1.37 0.44 -69.13
N ILE A 263 0.87 -0.37 -68.19
CA ILE A 263 0.54 -1.78 -68.49
C ILE A 263 -0.57 -1.89 -69.52
N ARG A 264 -1.64 -1.09 -69.39
CA ARG A 264 -2.73 -1.04 -70.39
C ARG A 264 -2.22 -0.61 -71.76
N ALA A 265 -1.48 0.50 -71.84
CA ALA A 265 -0.92 0.99 -73.09
C ALA A 265 0.01 -0.05 -73.77
N ARG A 266 0.85 -0.74 -73.00
CA ARG A 266 1.71 -1.84 -73.51
C ARG A 266 0.88 -3.03 -74.05
N SER A 267 -0.14 -3.43 -73.23
CA SER A 267 -1.03 -4.50 -73.61
C SER A 267 -1.82 -4.17 -74.90
N GLU A 268 -2.33 -2.95 -75.01
CA GLU A 268 -3.00 -2.45 -76.22
C GLU A 268 -2.07 -2.38 -77.42
N ALA A 269 -0.82 -1.91 -77.27
CA ALA A 269 0.19 -1.91 -78.29
C ALA A 269 0.53 -3.30 -78.76
N GLN A 270 0.70 -4.25 -77.84
CA GLN A 270 0.95 -5.65 -78.18
C GLN A 270 -0.26 -6.29 -78.87
N ALA A 271 -1.47 -6.06 -78.43
CA ALA A 271 -2.68 -6.52 -79.06
C ALA A 271 -2.82 -5.98 -80.46
N ASN A 272 -2.58 -4.67 -80.63
CA ASN A 272 -2.60 -4.05 -81.97
C ASN A 272 -1.52 -4.60 -82.93
N GLU A 273 -0.31 -4.90 -82.42
CA GLU A 273 0.75 -5.53 -83.20
C GLU A 273 0.38 -6.95 -83.63
N ILE A 274 -0.20 -7.75 -82.73
CA ILE A 274 -0.71 -9.09 -83.02
C ILE A 274 -1.82 -9.02 -84.09
N ILE A 275 -2.75 -8.05 -83.95
CA ILE A 275 -3.81 -7.82 -84.96
C ILE A 275 -3.20 -7.44 -86.29
N ARG A 276 -2.23 -6.51 -86.28
CA ARG A 276 -1.52 -6.10 -87.54
C ARG A 276 -0.86 -7.28 -88.27
N LEU A 277 -0.21 -8.17 -87.51
CA LEU A 277 0.45 -9.35 -88.08
C LEU A 277 -0.54 -10.44 -88.59
N SER A 278 -1.71 -10.50 -87.93
CA SER A 278 -2.75 -11.49 -88.28
C SER A 278 -3.76 -11.02 -89.32
N MET A 279 -3.80 -9.70 -89.60
CA MET A 279 -4.71 -9.14 -90.60
C MET A 279 -4.09 -9.21 -92.00
N THR A 280 -4.38 -10.27 -92.73
CA THR A 280 -4.15 -10.32 -94.15
C THR A 280 -5.27 -9.61 -94.96
N ALA A 281 -5.02 -9.23 -96.16
CA ALA A 281 -6.00 -8.56 -97.02
C ALA A 281 -7.34 -9.32 -97.10
N GLU A 282 -7.28 -10.65 -97.08
CA GLU A 282 -8.42 -11.56 -97.14
C GLU A 282 -9.25 -11.53 -95.83
N VAL A 283 -8.61 -11.47 -94.68
CA VAL A 283 -9.28 -11.36 -93.39
C VAL A 283 -9.94 -10.01 -93.24
N LEU A 284 -9.33 -8.97 -93.76
CA LEU A 284 -9.89 -7.63 -93.74
C LEU A 284 -11.17 -7.51 -94.59
N GLN A 285 -11.13 -8.16 -95.81
CA GLN A 285 -12.30 -8.27 -96.68
C GLN A 285 -13.43 -9.09 -96.00
N TYR A 286 -13.10 -10.18 -95.35
CA TYR A 286 -14.07 -11.02 -94.63
C TYR A 286 -14.76 -10.19 -93.47
N ARG A 287 -14.01 -9.48 -92.68
CA ARG A 287 -14.56 -8.65 -91.64
C ARG A 287 -15.35 -7.43 -92.09
N MET A 288 -14.98 -6.87 -93.28
CA MET A 288 -15.79 -5.84 -93.92
C MET A 288 -17.16 -6.39 -94.32
N LEU A 289 -17.18 -7.57 -94.88
CA LEU A 289 -18.42 -8.26 -95.27
C LEU A 289 -19.26 -8.64 -94.04
N GLU A 290 -18.66 -9.08 -92.89
CA GLU A 290 -19.34 -9.45 -91.71
C GLU A 290 -20.01 -8.25 -90.99
N LYS A 291 -19.41 -7.06 -91.03
CA LYS A 291 -19.95 -5.82 -90.45
C LYS A 291 -20.75 -4.95 -91.45
N TRP A 292 -20.89 -5.41 -92.72
CA TRP A 292 -21.67 -4.66 -93.65
C TRP A 292 -23.18 -4.84 -93.41
N ASP A 293 -23.84 -3.72 -93.22
CA ASP A 293 -25.29 -3.64 -92.97
C ASP A 293 -26.17 -3.74 -94.20
N GLY A 294 -25.55 -4.11 -95.39
CA GLY A 294 -26.24 -4.29 -96.62
C GLY A 294 -26.62 -3.00 -97.38
N GLN A 295 -26.21 -1.82 -96.88
CA GLN A 295 -26.46 -0.56 -97.53
C GLN A 295 -25.21 -0.10 -98.30
N LEU A 296 -25.41 0.23 -99.61
CA LEU A 296 -24.32 0.83 -100.41
C LEU A 296 -24.11 2.30 -99.95
N PRO A 297 -22.85 2.75 -99.79
CA PRO A 297 -22.58 4.12 -99.49
C PRO A 297 -23.15 5.05 -100.53
N VAL A 298 -23.96 6.02 -100.09
CA VAL A 298 -24.73 6.95 -101.02
C VAL A 298 -23.84 7.93 -101.76
N VAL A 299 -22.53 7.81 -101.74
CA VAL A 299 -21.62 8.72 -102.43
C VAL A 299 -20.86 7.96 -103.47
N SER A 300 -21.38 7.93 -104.68
CA SER A 300 -20.64 7.52 -105.89
C SER A 300 -20.15 8.76 -106.60
N GLY A 301 -18.96 9.17 -106.30
CA GLY A 301 -18.26 10.22 -107.03
C GLY A 301 -16.86 9.78 -107.34
N GLY A 302 -16.63 9.37 -108.57
CA GLY A 302 -15.35 9.27 -109.20
C GLY A 302 -14.26 8.47 -108.55
N ASN A 303 -14.04 7.32 -109.02
CA ASN A 303 -12.83 6.46 -109.09
C ASN A 303 -12.07 6.08 -107.79
N VAL A 304 -12.50 6.42 -106.62
CA VAL A 304 -11.99 5.83 -105.34
C VAL A 304 -13.12 5.82 -104.34
N PRO A 305 -13.47 4.72 -103.67
CA PRO A 305 -14.38 4.69 -102.56
C PRO A 305 -13.70 5.42 -101.37
N MET A 306 -14.01 6.70 -101.20
CA MET A 306 -13.61 7.39 -99.99
C MET A 306 -14.52 6.94 -98.81
N LEU A 307 -13.96 6.18 -97.92
CA LEU A 307 -14.55 5.94 -96.65
C LEU A 307 -14.56 7.32 -95.91
N THR A 308 -15.69 8.02 -95.89
CA THR A 308 -15.86 9.18 -95.00
C THR A 308 -16.10 8.64 -93.60
N MET A 309 -15.05 8.59 -92.82
CA MET A 309 -15.25 8.47 -91.32
C MET A 309 -15.93 9.73 -90.85
N ASP A 310 -17.13 9.55 -90.36
CA ASP A 310 -17.79 10.59 -89.57
C ASP A 310 -17.03 10.84 -88.22
N THR A 311 -16.14 11.83 -88.25
CA THR A 311 -15.33 12.21 -87.09
C THR A 311 -16.12 12.93 -86.03
N SER A 312 -17.43 13.25 -86.21
CA SER A 312 -18.26 13.87 -85.26
C SER A 312 -18.53 13.05 -84.00
N ARG A 313 -18.39 11.71 -84.10
CA ARG A 313 -18.50 10.79 -82.94
C ARG A 313 -17.25 10.66 -82.09
N PHE A 314 -16.10 11.17 -82.52
CA PHE A 314 -14.85 11.09 -81.80
C PHE A 314 -14.43 12.42 -81.13
N LEU A 315 -15.17 13.47 -81.34
CA LEU A 315 -14.92 14.79 -80.77
C LEU A 315 -15.99 15.22 -79.77
N ASN A 316 -16.46 14.34 -78.90
CA ASN A 316 -17.19 14.73 -77.75
C ASN A 316 -16.20 15.05 -76.63
N ILE A 317 -15.54 16.19 -76.71
CA ILE A 317 -14.78 16.79 -75.59
C ILE A 317 -15.83 17.48 -74.71
N PRO A 318 -16.03 17.08 -73.48
CA PRO A 318 -16.87 17.86 -72.55
C PRO A 318 -16.15 19.19 -72.29
N GLU A 319 -16.82 20.31 -72.59
CA GLU A 319 -16.37 21.63 -72.16
C GLU A 319 -16.26 21.62 -70.63
N ALA A 320 -15.10 22.03 -70.16
CA ALA A 320 -14.82 22.19 -68.74
C ALA A 320 -15.51 23.49 -68.26
N GLU A 321 -16.41 23.35 -67.26
CA GLU A 321 -16.74 24.38 -66.31
C GLU A 321 -15.77 24.37 -65.12
#